data_36f60ed8429b7fcfc101c5f3dc61e4cd
#
_entry.id   36f60ed8429b7fcfc101c5f3dc61e4cd
#
_cell.length_a   1.000
_cell.length_b   1.000
_cell.length_c   1.000
_cell.angle_alpha   90.00
_cell.angle_beta   90.00
_cell.angle_gamma   90.00
#
_symmetry.space_group_name_H-M   'P 1'
#
loop_
_entity.id
_entity.type
_entity.pdbx_description
1 polymer ?
#
loop_
_entity_poly.entity_id
_entity_poly.type
_entity_poly.pdbx_seq_one_letter_code
_entity_poly.pdbx_strand_id
1 'polypeptide(L)'
;MMKFVGMNMSQVTMKEVYDKFGLEATTRDFIGHSMALYTTDDYLTTKGMATDAVERIRLYVNSMARYGKSPYIYPLYGLGELPQGFARLSAIYGGTYMLNTNIDEIIYDGNKAVGIKATMKERSEEGEGLKFETKAGKILADPTYFPGKVQVAGRLLKAICILNHPIDKTENSDSVQLIIPQSQVGRKNGELAVSTY
;
A
#
# COMPACT_ATOMS: atom_id res chain seq x y z
N MET A 1 -20.20 9.06 -17.63
CA MET A 1 -21.04 8.11 -16.88
C MET A 1 -20.77 6.71 -17.40
N MET A 2 -20.16 5.86 -16.59
CA MET A 2 -19.72 4.52 -17.03
C MET A 2 -20.93 3.57 -17.05
N LYS A 3 -21.34 3.14 -18.23
CA LYS A 3 -22.35 2.07 -18.39
C LYS A 3 -21.63 0.76 -18.66
N PHE A 4 -21.85 -0.24 -17.85
CA PHE A 4 -21.33 -1.58 -18.05
C PHE A 4 -22.51 -2.57 -18.12
N VAL A 5 -22.61 -3.28 -19.24
CA VAL A 5 -23.69 -4.27 -19.51
C VAL A 5 -25.10 -3.70 -19.22
N GLY A 6 -25.35 -2.43 -19.62
CA GLY A 6 -26.64 -1.77 -19.43
C GLY A 6 -26.94 -1.26 -18.02
N MET A 7 -26.01 -1.40 -17.07
CA MET A 7 -26.13 -0.90 -15.68
C MET A 7 -25.39 0.44 -15.51
N ASN A 8 -25.98 1.33 -14.72
CA ASN A 8 -25.29 2.56 -14.32
C ASN A 8 -24.47 2.30 -13.05
N MET A 9 -23.17 2.12 -13.20
CA MET A 9 -22.27 1.72 -12.13
C MET A 9 -22.25 2.68 -10.92
N SER A 10 -22.60 3.96 -11.11
CA SER A 10 -22.66 4.92 -10.01
C SER A 10 -23.90 4.77 -9.12
N GLN A 11 -24.89 4.00 -9.54
CA GLN A 11 -26.19 3.87 -8.85
C GLN A 11 -26.44 2.46 -8.31
N VAL A 12 -25.67 1.48 -8.77
CA VAL A 12 -25.79 0.08 -8.37
C VAL A 12 -24.75 -0.29 -7.31
N THR A 13 -25.05 -1.34 -6.56
CA THR A 13 -24.11 -1.99 -5.66
C THR A 13 -23.30 -3.03 -6.41
N MET A 14 -22.10 -3.36 -5.91
CA MET A 14 -21.31 -4.42 -6.53
C MET A 14 -21.98 -5.79 -6.38
N LYS A 15 -22.76 -6.00 -5.33
CA LYS A 15 -23.58 -7.19 -5.15
C LYS A 15 -24.58 -7.38 -6.31
N GLU A 16 -25.30 -6.33 -6.71
CA GLU A 16 -26.24 -6.39 -7.85
C GLU A 16 -25.51 -6.72 -9.16
N VAL A 17 -24.28 -6.22 -9.32
CA VAL A 17 -23.44 -6.58 -10.48
C VAL A 17 -23.10 -8.07 -10.45
N TYR A 18 -22.61 -8.59 -9.32
CA TYR A 18 -22.27 -10.00 -9.17
C TYR A 18 -23.48 -10.92 -9.35
N ASP A 19 -24.64 -10.53 -8.79
CA ASP A 19 -25.90 -11.28 -8.95
C ASP A 19 -26.32 -11.37 -10.42
N LYS A 20 -26.17 -10.27 -11.16
CA LYS A 20 -26.48 -10.26 -12.61
C LYS A 20 -25.60 -11.24 -13.41
N PHE A 21 -24.35 -11.44 -12.99
CA PHE A 21 -23.44 -12.41 -13.63
C PHE A 21 -23.53 -13.82 -13.02
N GLY A 22 -24.40 -14.03 -12.04
CA GLY A 22 -24.58 -15.34 -11.40
C GLY A 22 -23.35 -15.84 -10.66
N LEU A 23 -22.53 -14.92 -10.11
CA LEU A 23 -21.31 -15.31 -9.42
C LEU A 23 -21.61 -15.89 -8.03
N GLU A 24 -20.97 -17.01 -7.69
CA GLU A 24 -21.06 -17.64 -6.38
C GLU A 24 -20.26 -16.87 -5.33
N ALA A 25 -20.55 -17.11 -4.04
CA ALA A 25 -19.95 -16.41 -2.91
C ALA A 25 -18.41 -16.51 -2.91
N THR A 26 -17.86 -17.71 -3.12
CA THR A 26 -16.41 -17.94 -3.17
C THR A 26 -15.72 -17.18 -4.31
N THR A 27 -16.39 -17.07 -5.46
CA THR A 27 -15.89 -16.29 -6.59
C THR A 27 -15.91 -14.79 -6.30
N ARG A 28 -16.96 -14.29 -5.60
CA ARG A 28 -17.06 -12.88 -5.18
C ARG A 28 -15.97 -12.54 -4.20
N ASP A 29 -15.71 -13.41 -3.21
CA ASP A 29 -14.62 -13.25 -2.24
C ASP A 29 -13.27 -13.16 -2.94
N PHE A 30 -13.02 -14.08 -3.88
CA PHE A 30 -11.79 -14.07 -4.67
C PHE A 30 -11.62 -12.76 -5.47
N ILE A 31 -12.65 -12.36 -6.22
CA ILE A 31 -12.60 -11.13 -7.01
C ILE A 31 -12.44 -9.90 -6.10
N GLY A 32 -13.20 -9.83 -5.01
CA GLY A 32 -13.19 -8.68 -4.12
C GLY A 32 -11.89 -8.51 -3.34
N HIS A 33 -11.39 -9.58 -2.74
CA HIS A 33 -10.24 -9.52 -1.86
C HIS A 33 -8.91 -9.74 -2.59
N SER A 34 -8.86 -10.66 -3.57
CA SER A 34 -7.59 -10.97 -4.27
C SER A 34 -7.32 -10.10 -5.49
N MET A 35 -8.35 -9.69 -6.23
CA MET A 35 -8.19 -8.87 -7.43
C MET A 35 -8.43 -7.38 -7.15
N ALA A 36 -9.55 -7.03 -6.50
CA ALA A 36 -9.88 -5.66 -6.19
C ALA A 36 -9.25 -5.15 -4.88
N LEU A 37 -8.67 -6.05 -4.06
CA LEU A 37 -7.93 -5.76 -2.84
C LEU A 37 -8.74 -4.97 -1.80
N TYR A 38 -10.03 -5.29 -1.68
CA TYR A 38 -10.85 -4.77 -0.58
C TYR A 38 -10.56 -5.53 0.71
N THR A 39 -10.50 -4.82 1.81
CA THR A 39 -10.26 -5.38 3.15
C THR A 39 -11.53 -5.69 3.90
N THR A 40 -12.67 -5.19 3.43
CA THR A 40 -14.01 -5.43 4.01
C THR A 40 -15.02 -5.69 2.91
N ASP A 41 -16.19 -6.23 3.29
CA ASP A 41 -17.30 -6.51 2.38
C ASP A 41 -18.20 -5.29 2.10
N ASP A 42 -17.89 -4.12 2.67
CA ASP A 42 -18.70 -2.91 2.55
C ASP A 42 -18.92 -2.48 1.09
N TYR A 43 -17.93 -2.75 0.23
CA TYR A 43 -18.02 -2.44 -1.21
C TYR A 43 -19.15 -3.19 -1.93
N LEU A 44 -19.60 -4.34 -1.38
CA LEU A 44 -20.69 -5.13 -1.95
C LEU A 44 -22.02 -4.41 -1.83
N THR A 45 -22.24 -3.67 -0.73
CA THR A 45 -23.55 -3.10 -0.37
C THR A 45 -23.61 -1.59 -0.54
N THR A 46 -22.47 -0.92 -0.61
CA THR A 46 -22.40 0.53 -0.76
C THR A 46 -22.66 0.94 -2.21
N LYS A 47 -23.68 1.77 -2.42
CA LYS A 47 -24.02 2.32 -3.75
C LYS A 47 -22.88 3.18 -4.28
N GLY A 48 -22.60 3.03 -5.57
CA GLY A 48 -21.55 3.80 -6.25
C GLY A 48 -20.16 3.16 -6.18
N MET A 49 -19.91 2.25 -5.23
CA MET A 49 -18.63 1.54 -5.15
C MET A 49 -18.44 0.51 -6.28
N ALA A 50 -19.48 0.17 -7.02
CA ALA A 50 -19.33 -0.70 -8.19
C ALA A 50 -18.40 -0.11 -9.26
N THR A 51 -18.36 1.22 -9.42
CA THR A 51 -17.41 1.86 -10.34
C THR A 51 -15.97 1.64 -9.90
N ASP A 52 -15.65 1.93 -8.63
CA ASP A 52 -14.32 1.72 -8.06
C ASP A 52 -13.90 0.25 -8.14
N ALA A 53 -14.82 -0.66 -7.78
CA ALA A 53 -14.56 -2.11 -7.84
C ALA A 53 -14.20 -2.58 -9.26
N VAL A 54 -14.96 -2.17 -10.27
CA VAL A 54 -14.69 -2.52 -11.66
C VAL A 54 -13.37 -1.91 -12.15
N GLU A 55 -13.04 -0.69 -11.73
CA GLU A 55 -11.76 -0.06 -12.08
C GLU A 55 -10.58 -0.80 -11.45
N ARG A 56 -10.68 -1.23 -10.20
CA ARG A 56 -9.65 -2.05 -9.52
C ARG A 56 -9.47 -3.41 -10.20
N ILE A 57 -10.57 -4.10 -10.50
CA ILE A 57 -10.52 -5.37 -11.24
C ILE A 57 -9.85 -5.18 -12.60
N ARG A 58 -10.23 -4.12 -13.32
CA ARG A 58 -9.63 -3.80 -14.63
C ARG A 58 -8.14 -3.50 -14.51
N LEU A 59 -7.73 -2.78 -13.47
CA LEU A 59 -6.32 -2.50 -13.20
C LEU A 59 -5.54 -3.81 -12.97
N TYR A 60 -6.08 -4.70 -12.13
CA TYR A 60 -5.48 -6.01 -11.88
C TYR A 60 -5.31 -6.82 -13.17
N VAL A 61 -6.40 -6.98 -13.96
CA VAL A 61 -6.37 -7.73 -15.21
C VAL A 61 -5.40 -7.12 -16.21
N ASN A 62 -5.38 -5.78 -16.34
CA ASN A 62 -4.46 -5.09 -17.24
C ASN A 62 -2.99 -5.17 -16.78
N SER A 63 -2.77 -5.42 -15.49
CA SER A 63 -1.42 -5.60 -14.93
C SER A 63 -0.89 -7.02 -15.12
N MET A 64 -1.78 -7.99 -15.33
CA MET A 64 -1.39 -9.37 -15.63
C MET A 64 -0.59 -9.41 -16.94
N ALA A 65 0.49 -10.16 -16.92
CA ALA A 65 1.37 -10.34 -18.08
C ALA A 65 2.03 -9.07 -18.65
N ARG A 66 1.95 -7.93 -17.95
CA ARG A 66 2.58 -6.68 -18.42
C ARG A 66 4.10 -6.72 -18.27
N TYR A 67 4.59 -7.24 -17.13
CA TYR A 67 6.00 -7.33 -16.79
C TYR A 67 6.46 -8.75 -16.42
N GLY A 68 5.61 -9.76 -16.64
CA GLY A 68 5.84 -11.15 -16.30
C GLY A 68 4.54 -11.92 -16.16
N LYS A 69 4.55 -12.98 -15.39
CA LYS A 69 3.35 -13.83 -15.14
C LYS A 69 2.52 -13.36 -13.93
N SER A 70 2.91 -12.25 -13.29
CA SER A 70 2.29 -11.71 -12.08
C SER A 70 1.81 -10.27 -12.33
N PRO A 71 0.73 -9.81 -11.67
CA PRO A 71 0.31 -8.40 -11.69
C PRO A 71 1.21 -7.51 -10.82
N TYR A 72 2.13 -8.09 -10.05
CA TYR A 72 3.01 -7.40 -9.11
C TYR A 72 4.39 -7.20 -9.70
N ILE A 73 5.05 -6.12 -9.28
CA ILE A 73 6.42 -5.78 -9.67
C ILE A 73 7.35 -6.13 -8.51
N TYR A 74 8.40 -6.89 -8.81
CA TYR A 74 9.46 -7.26 -7.86
C TYR A 74 10.79 -6.71 -8.34
N PRO A 75 11.43 -5.80 -7.58
CA PRO A 75 12.80 -5.40 -7.85
C PRO A 75 13.76 -6.57 -7.64
N LEU A 76 14.73 -6.72 -8.55
CA LEU A 76 15.70 -7.83 -8.53
C LEU A 76 16.53 -7.90 -7.24
N TYR A 77 16.88 -6.75 -6.68
CA TYR A 77 17.74 -6.63 -5.50
C TYR A 77 16.96 -6.20 -4.25
N GLY A 78 15.63 -6.27 -4.29
CA GLY A 78 14.76 -6.00 -3.16
C GLY A 78 14.04 -4.66 -3.25
N LEU A 79 13.07 -4.46 -2.36
CA LEU A 79 12.18 -3.30 -2.37
C LEU A 79 12.90 -1.95 -2.15
N GLY A 80 14.12 -1.96 -1.61
CA GLY A 80 14.96 -0.77 -1.48
C GLY A 80 15.30 -0.09 -2.80
N GLU A 81 15.22 -0.80 -3.93
CA GLU A 81 15.43 -0.21 -5.26
C GLU A 81 14.37 0.83 -5.62
N LEU A 82 13.12 0.69 -5.12
CA LEU A 82 12.06 1.66 -5.37
C LEU A 82 12.40 3.05 -4.79
N PRO A 83 12.70 3.21 -3.49
CA PRO A 83 13.11 4.50 -2.96
C PRO A 83 14.40 5.02 -3.60
N GLN A 84 15.36 4.17 -3.95
CA GLN A 84 16.57 4.60 -4.66
C GLN A 84 16.27 5.13 -6.05
N GLY A 85 15.40 4.46 -6.82
CA GLY A 85 14.97 4.91 -8.13
C GLY A 85 14.26 6.27 -8.07
N PHE A 86 13.37 6.47 -7.09
CA PHE A 86 12.69 7.74 -6.87
C PHE A 86 13.62 8.83 -6.34
N ALA A 87 14.61 8.48 -5.52
CA ALA A 87 15.64 9.42 -5.08
C ALA A 87 16.44 9.98 -6.27
N ARG A 88 16.84 9.09 -7.19
CA ARG A 88 17.50 9.50 -8.44
C ARG A 88 16.61 10.40 -9.29
N LEU A 89 15.35 10.03 -9.45
CA LEU A 89 14.40 10.86 -10.21
C LEU A 89 14.21 12.23 -9.56
N SER A 90 14.05 12.28 -8.24
CA SER A 90 13.97 13.55 -7.49
C SER A 90 15.19 14.43 -7.70
N ALA A 91 16.40 13.85 -7.68
CA ALA A 91 17.64 14.60 -7.90
C ALA A 91 17.71 15.27 -9.28
N ILE A 92 17.15 14.64 -10.33
CA ILE A 92 17.06 15.22 -11.67
C ILE A 92 16.23 16.53 -11.66
N TYR A 93 15.24 16.60 -10.77
CA TYR A 93 14.39 17.79 -10.60
C TYR A 93 14.84 18.71 -9.47
N GLY A 94 16.09 18.61 -9.03
CA GLY A 94 16.68 19.48 -8.02
C GLY A 94 16.40 19.09 -6.56
N GLY A 95 15.84 17.89 -6.34
CA GLY A 95 15.64 17.36 -4.97
C GLY A 95 16.98 17.00 -4.31
N THR A 96 17.10 17.31 -3.03
CA THR A 96 18.28 16.99 -2.22
C THR A 96 17.94 15.94 -1.18
N TYR A 97 18.74 14.88 -1.12
CA TYR A 97 18.66 13.84 -0.10
C TYR A 97 19.78 14.01 0.92
N MET A 98 19.41 14.12 2.17
CA MET A 98 20.33 14.26 3.29
C MET A 98 20.19 13.06 4.21
N LEU A 99 21.09 12.09 4.06
CA LEU A 99 21.15 10.91 4.92
C LEU A 99 21.84 11.21 6.24
N ASN A 100 21.70 10.34 7.24
CA ASN A 100 22.25 10.50 8.59
C ASN A 100 21.85 11.83 9.26
N THR A 101 20.64 12.28 8.98
CA THR A 101 20.10 13.54 9.51
C THR A 101 18.98 13.23 10.49
N ASN A 102 19.15 13.65 11.73
CA ASN A 102 18.09 13.60 12.73
C ASN A 102 17.19 14.82 12.58
N ILE A 103 15.89 14.62 12.63
CA ILE A 103 14.92 15.71 12.74
C ILE A 103 14.71 15.97 14.23
N ASP A 104 15.15 17.12 14.69
CA ASP A 104 15.10 17.48 16.11
C ASP A 104 13.74 18.07 16.48
N GLU A 105 13.19 18.91 15.60
CA GLU A 105 11.93 19.61 15.85
C GLU A 105 11.22 19.95 14.54
N ILE A 106 9.88 19.90 14.55
CA ILE A 106 9.03 20.47 13.49
C ILE A 106 8.57 21.85 13.95
N ILE A 107 8.86 22.86 13.15
CA ILE A 107 8.53 24.25 13.45
C ILE A 107 7.08 24.51 13.03
N TYR A 108 6.29 25.06 13.94
CA TYR A 108 4.90 25.41 13.71
C TYR A 108 4.69 26.92 13.79
N ASP A 109 3.84 27.43 12.90
CA ASP A 109 3.21 28.75 12.99
C ASP A 109 1.71 28.50 13.23
N GLY A 110 1.27 28.68 14.48
CA GLY A 110 -0.04 28.21 14.92
C GLY A 110 -0.20 26.70 14.71
N ASN A 111 -1.16 26.30 13.88
CA ASN A 111 -1.41 24.87 13.54
C ASN A 111 -0.72 24.40 12.25
N LYS A 112 0.03 25.28 11.58
CA LYS A 112 0.67 24.97 10.31
C LYS A 112 2.14 24.64 10.53
N ALA A 113 2.60 23.47 10.06
CA ALA A 113 4.02 23.15 10.00
C ALA A 113 4.67 23.99 8.88
N VAL A 114 5.71 24.73 9.23
CA VAL A 114 6.37 25.70 8.33
C VAL A 114 7.85 25.42 8.12
N GLY A 115 8.44 24.51 8.89
CA GLY A 115 9.85 24.17 8.77
C GLY A 115 10.26 23.06 9.71
N ILE A 116 11.54 22.73 9.69
CA ILE A 116 12.18 21.74 10.56
C ILE A 116 13.50 22.27 11.08
N LYS A 117 13.88 21.83 12.29
CA LYS A 117 15.24 21.85 12.78
C LYS A 117 15.82 20.46 12.70
N ALA A 118 17.03 20.34 12.24
CA ALA A 118 17.67 19.06 12.04
C ALA A 118 19.16 19.12 12.35
N THR A 119 19.71 17.98 12.75
CA THR A 119 21.13 17.79 13.01
C THR A 119 21.66 16.69 12.09
N MET A 120 22.55 17.05 11.19
CA MET A 120 23.28 16.10 10.35
C MET A 120 24.49 15.58 11.12
N LYS A 121 24.53 14.26 11.34
CA LYS A 121 25.69 13.62 12.00
C LYS A 121 26.85 13.55 11.04
N GLU A 122 28.02 13.97 11.49
CA GLU A 122 29.27 13.73 10.76
C GLU A 122 29.61 12.24 10.75
N ARG A 123 30.43 11.82 9.78
CA ARG A 123 30.90 10.42 9.67
C ARG A 123 31.78 9.97 10.84
N SER A 124 32.39 10.90 11.58
CA SER A 124 33.17 10.63 12.80
C SER A 124 32.26 10.71 14.03
N GLU A 125 32.26 9.72 14.87
CA GLU A 125 31.43 9.63 16.09
C GLU A 125 31.72 10.70 17.14
N GLU A 126 32.78 11.54 16.98
CA GLU A 126 33.27 12.48 17.97
C GLU A 126 32.89 13.95 17.69
N GLY A 127 32.15 14.26 16.63
CA GLY A 127 31.80 15.64 16.27
C GLY A 127 30.39 16.04 16.70
N GLU A 128 30.19 17.27 17.17
CA GLU A 128 28.89 17.91 17.21
C GLU A 128 28.36 18.00 15.77
N GLY A 129 27.29 17.28 15.45
CA GLY A 129 26.70 17.31 14.11
C GLY A 129 26.30 18.71 13.66
N LEU A 130 26.28 18.95 12.36
CA LEU A 130 25.84 20.22 11.79
C LEU A 130 24.37 20.46 12.03
N LYS A 131 24.03 21.48 12.85
CA LYS A 131 22.63 21.88 13.09
C LYS A 131 22.20 22.88 12.03
N PHE A 132 21.00 22.69 11.49
CA PHE A 132 20.42 23.62 10.54
C PHE A 132 18.91 23.71 10.70
N GLU A 133 18.36 24.79 10.19
CA GLU A 133 16.92 25.02 10.10
C GLU A 133 16.55 25.25 8.64
N THR A 134 15.45 24.66 8.22
CA THR A 134 14.92 24.88 6.86
C THR A 134 13.42 25.13 6.89
N LYS A 135 12.97 26.02 6.02
CA LYS A 135 11.54 26.32 5.82
C LYS A 135 10.96 25.41 4.74
N ALA A 136 9.72 25.00 4.93
CA ALA A 136 9.01 24.15 3.98
C ALA A 136 7.55 24.58 3.84
N GLY A 137 7.07 24.60 2.62
CA GLY A 137 5.65 24.86 2.33
C GLY A 137 4.73 23.68 2.68
N LYS A 138 5.28 22.45 2.64
CA LYS A 138 4.64 21.19 3.05
C LYS A 138 5.67 20.26 3.65
N ILE A 139 5.26 19.51 4.68
CA ILE A 139 6.08 18.47 5.33
C ILE A 139 5.33 17.16 5.22
N LEU A 140 6.01 16.14 4.69
CA LEU A 140 5.53 14.76 4.60
C LEU A 140 6.49 13.92 5.43
N ALA A 141 5.99 13.25 6.44
CA ALA A 141 6.82 12.44 7.32
C ALA A 141 6.04 11.25 7.89
N ASP A 142 6.78 10.29 8.42
CA ASP A 142 6.24 9.17 9.16
C ASP A 142 5.49 9.67 10.42
N PRO A 143 4.40 9.00 10.85
CA PRO A 143 3.64 9.41 12.03
C PRO A 143 4.46 9.57 13.32
N THR A 144 5.59 8.89 13.46
CA THR A 144 6.46 8.98 14.63
C THR A 144 7.07 10.37 14.84
N TYR A 145 7.17 11.18 13.78
CA TYR A 145 7.62 12.59 13.86
C TYR A 145 6.54 13.55 14.37
N PHE A 146 5.32 13.09 14.60
CA PHE A 146 4.19 13.91 15.05
C PHE A 146 3.61 13.43 16.38
N PRO A 147 4.40 13.38 17.48
CA PRO A 147 3.90 12.92 18.76
C PRO A 147 2.70 13.76 19.23
N GLY A 148 1.67 13.10 19.74
CA GLY A 148 0.45 13.76 20.18
C GLY A 148 -0.52 14.21 19.09
N LYS A 149 -0.17 14.08 17.80
CA LYS A 149 -1.05 14.38 16.65
C LYS A 149 -1.55 13.14 15.92
N VAL A 150 -1.12 11.96 16.32
CA VAL A 150 -1.46 10.68 15.72
C VAL A 150 -1.99 9.72 16.76
N GLN A 151 -2.88 8.83 16.33
CA GLN A 151 -3.44 7.77 17.16
C GLN A 151 -3.15 6.41 16.52
N VAL A 152 -2.88 5.41 17.36
CA VAL A 152 -2.72 4.03 16.88
C VAL A 152 -4.10 3.51 16.47
N ALA A 153 -4.29 3.31 15.16
CA ALA A 153 -5.54 2.79 14.60
C ALA A 153 -5.59 1.26 14.60
N GLY A 154 -4.44 0.59 14.58
CA GLY A 154 -4.37 -0.86 14.55
C GLY A 154 -2.94 -1.36 14.66
N ARG A 155 -2.78 -2.67 14.62
CA ARG A 155 -1.49 -3.35 14.63
C ARG A 155 -1.42 -4.34 13.47
N LEU A 156 -0.31 -4.38 12.78
CA LEU A 156 0.01 -5.35 11.74
C LEU A 156 1.16 -6.22 12.23
N LEU A 157 0.99 -7.53 12.13
CA LEU A 157 2.07 -8.50 12.33
C LEU A 157 2.58 -8.94 10.96
N LYS A 158 3.86 -8.75 10.72
CA LYS A 158 4.53 -9.24 9.50
C LYS A 158 5.60 -10.25 9.90
N ALA A 159 5.55 -11.44 9.31
CA ALA A 159 6.60 -12.45 9.41
C ALA A 159 7.22 -12.68 8.03
N ILE A 160 8.53 -12.72 7.97
CA ILE A 160 9.29 -13.07 6.76
C ILE A 160 9.96 -14.40 7.04
N CYS A 161 9.59 -15.42 6.27
CA CYS A 161 10.15 -16.77 6.39
C CYS A 161 10.93 -17.10 5.12
N ILE A 162 12.20 -17.42 5.27
CA ILE A 162 13.04 -17.92 4.19
C ILE A 162 13.02 -19.44 4.25
N LEU A 163 12.52 -20.07 3.19
CA LEU A 163 12.37 -21.51 3.10
C LEU A 163 13.44 -22.10 2.18
N ASN A 164 13.86 -23.32 2.47
CA ASN A 164 14.77 -24.09 1.63
C ASN A 164 14.07 -25.13 0.74
N HIS A 165 12.75 -25.04 0.66
CA HIS A 165 11.88 -25.90 -0.15
C HIS A 165 10.68 -25.09 -0.68
N PRO A 166 10.09 -25.49 -1.80
CA PRO A 166 8.83 -24.93 -2.26
C PRO A 166 7.71 -25.17 -1.25
N ILE A 167 6.69 -24.32 -1.27
CA ILE A 167 5.49 -24.57 -0.47
C ILE A 167 4.71 -25.71 -1.10
N ASP A 168 4.27 -26.66 -0.28
CA ASP A 168 3.50 -27.81 -0.72
C ASP A 168 2.22 -27.37 -1.43
N LYS A 169 1.80 -28.15 -2.46
CA LYS A 169 0.55 -27.95 -3.23
C LYS A 169 0.47 -26.64 -4.04
N THR A 170 1.60 -26.05 -4.36
CA THR A 170 1.67 -24.85 -5.21
C THR A 170 2.18 -25.14 -6.63
N GLU A 171 2.31 -26.43 -7.00
CA GLU A 171 2.83 -26.87 -8.31
C GLU A 171 4.20 -26.27 -8.65
N ASN A 172 5.03 -26.04 -7.62
CA ASN A 172 6.33 -25.36 -7.71
C ASN A 172 6.24 -23.99 -8.38
N SER A 173 5.14 -23.28 -8.17
CA SER A 173 4.97 -21.91 -8.70
C SER A 173 6.01 -20.96 -8.10
N ASP A 174 6.57 -20.09 -8.94
CA ASP A 174 7.57 -19.09 -8.55
C ASP A 174 7.00 -18.03 -7.61
N SER A 175 5.69 -17.80 -7.66
CA SER A 175 5.00 -16.84 -6.81
C SER A 175 3.58 -17.33 -6.50
N VAL A 176 3.21 -17.27 -5.24
CA VAL A 176 1.87 -17.62 -4.76
C VAL A 176 1.38 -16.54 -3.81
N GLN A 177 0.13 -16.13 -3.95
CA GLN A 177 -0.54 -15.25 -3.02
C GLN A 177 -1.79 -15.95 -2.48
N LEU A 178 -1.91 -15.99 -1.16
CA LEU A 178 -3.09 -16.47 -0.45
C LEU A 178 -3.67 -15.33 0.39
N ILE A 179 -4.94 -15.05 0.20
CA ILE A 179 -5.69 -14.08 1.00
C ILE A 179 -6.80 -14.82 1.72
N ILE A 180 -6.88 -14.68 3.03
CA ILE A 180 -7.92 -15.28 3.85
C ILE A 180 -8.77 -14.14 4.41
N PRO A 181 -9.99 -13.93 3.89
CA PRO A 181 -10.92 -12.92 4.39
C PRO A 181 -11.30 -13.21 5.86
N GLN A 182 -11.55 -12.18 6.61
CA GLN A 182 -11.88 -12.28 8.04
C GLN A 182 -13.15 -13.04 8.32
N SER A 183 -14.15 -12.92 7.45
CA SER A 183 -15.39 -13.66 7.52
C SER A 183 -15.17 -15.18 7.60
N GLN A 184 -14.12 -15.67 6.94
CA GLN A 184 -13.77 -17.11 6.92
C GLN A 184 -13.10 -17.58 8.22
N VAL A 185 -12.53 -16.69 9.02
CA VAL A 185 -11.87 -17.02 10.28
C VAL A 185 -12.59 -16.48 11.53
N GLY A 186 -13.80 -15.98 11.37
CA GLY A 186 -14.64 -15.48 12.46
C GLY A 186 -14.09 -14.23 13.15
N ARG A 187 -13.24 -13.47 12.51
CA ARG A 187 -12.70 -12.19 13.02
C ARG A 187 -13.47 -11.01 12.45
N LYS A 188 -13.55 -9.92 13.15
CA LYS A 188 -14.31 -8.74 12.72
C LYS A 188 -13.51 -7.69 11.96
N ASN A 189 -12.18 -7.66 12.07
CA ASN A 189 -11.32 -6.64 11.45
C ASN A 189 -9.94 -7.19 11.07
N GLY A 190 -9.46 -6.92 9.86
CA GLY A 190 -8.13 -7.18 9.29
C GLY A 190 -8.10 -8.46 8.45
N GLU A 191 -7.23 -8.57 7.49
CA GLU A 191 -7.04 -9.74 6.63
C GLU A 191 -5.75 -10.45 6.99
N LEU A 192 -5.71 -11.76 6.80
CA LEU A 192 -4.48 -12.53 6.77
C LEU A 192 -4.07 -12.68 5.31
N ALA A 193 -3.00 -12.03 4.92
CA ALA A 193 -2.38 -12.25 3.61
C ALA A 193 -1.08 -13.02 3.78
N VAL A 194 -0.91 -14.09 3.02
CA VAL A 194 0.34 -14.83 2.88
C VAL A 194 0.80 -14.68 1.45
N SER A 195 2.02 -14.21 1.26
CA SER A 195 2.62 -14.05 -0.05
C SER A 195 3.98 -14.72 -0.06
N THR A 196 4.27 -15.51 -1.08
CA THR A 196 5.56 -16.17 -1.30
C THR A 196 6.13 -15.77 -2.64
N TYR A 197 7.44 -15.64 -2.71
CA TYR A 197 8.19 -15.21 -3.87
C TYR A 197 9.35 -16.18 -4.12
#